data_20dd697e80633a3ab3f649ea16a8d780
#
_entry.id   20dd697e80633a3ab3f649ea16a8d780
#
_cell.length_a   1.000
_cell.length_b   1.000
_cell.length_c   1.000
_cell.angle_alpha   90.00
_cell.angle_beta   90.00
_cell.angle_gamma   90.00
#
_symmetry.space_group_name_H-M   'P 1'
#
loop_
_entity.id
_entity.type
_entity.pdbx_description
1 polymer ?
#
loop_
_entity_poly.entity_id
_entity_poly.type
_entity_poly.pdbx_seq_one_letter_code
_entity_poly.pdbx_strand_id
1 'polypeptide(L)'
;MMMIDENKRLQLPDYVLDVCHALHDGGYQSYVVGGALRDILLNQPAKDFDVATDALPDEVERLFRRAVPTGKAFGTITVISQGQPVEVTTYRLEGRYSDMRRPDSVVYSGSLKEDLSRRDFTINALAYSPFEGRIRDYFNGIGDLGRGIIRTVGDPGARFREDALRMLRAVRFAAVLGRREHPFSIEEITCNSIFEHHQLLSNISVERIREEVNRILLASRAPF
;
A
#
# COMPACT_ATOMS: atom_id res chain seq x y z
N MET A 1 -10.10 -16.80 -13.21
CA MET A 1 -9.93 -15.33 -13.10
C MET A 1 -11.05 -14.80 -12.22
N MET A 2 -10.71 -14.18 -11.12
CA MET A 2 -11.68 -13.59 -10.21
C MET A 2 -12.18 -12.25 -10.80
N MET A 3 -13.51 -12.11 -10.91
CA MET A 3 -14.11 -10.85 -11.38
C MET A 3 -14.20 -9.89 -10.19
N ILE A 4 -13.55 -8.74 -10.28
CA ILE A 4 -13.62 -7.67 -9.28
C ILE A 4 -14.43 -6.53 -9.91
N ASP A 5 -15.53 -6.16 -9.28
CA ASP A 5 -16.38 -5.06 -9.74
C ASP A 5 -15.80 -3.73 -9.21
N GLU A 6 -15.29 -2.91 -10.12
CA GLU A 6 -14.69 -1.60 -9.82
C GLU A 6 -15.71 -0.58 -9.28
N ASN A 7 -16.99 -0.79 -9.55
CA ASN A 7 -18.08 0.08 -9.12
C ASN A 7 -18.81 -0.46 -7.89
N LYS A 8 -18.32 -1.54 -7.30
CA LYS A 8 -18.91 -2.10 -6.07
C LYS A 8 -18.68 -1.14 -4.91
N ARG A 9 -19.75 -0.70 -4.28
CA ARG A 9 -19.66 0.07 -3.04
C ARG A 9 -19.10 -0.82 -1.94
N LEU A 10 -17.89 -0.49 -1.46
CA LEU A 10 -17.20 -1.28 -0.44
C LEU A 10 -17.75 -0.92 0.94
N GLN A 11 -17.89 -1.94 1.79
CA GLN A 11 -18.19 -1.75 3.19
C GLN A 11 -16.90 -1.47 3.95
N LEU A 12 -16.80 -0.26 4.49
CA LEU A 12 -15.69 0.18 5.32
C LEU A 12 -16.16 0.26 6.78
N PRO A 13 -15.27 0.04 7.76
CA PRO A 13 -15.59 0.25 9.17
C PRO A 13 -15.93 1.72 9.44
N ASP A 14 -16.84 1.96 10.38
CA ASP A 14 -17.31 3.32 10.71
C ASP A 14 -16.17 4.24 11.16
N TYR A 15 -15.19 3.72 11.91
CA TYR A 15 -14.02 4.51 12.33
C TYR A 15 -13.15 5.01 11.17
N VAL A 16 -13.13 4.29 10.03
CA VAL A 16 -12.44 4.71 8.80
C VAL A 16 -13.28 5.75 8.06
N LEU A 17 -14.60 5.52 7.98
CA LEU A 17 -15.52 6.47 7.37
C LEU A 17 -15.51 7.82 8.09
N ASP A 18 -15.48 7.83 9.43
CA ASP A 18 -15.37 9.07 10.22
C ASP A 18 -14.13 9.88 9.85
N VAL A 19 -12.99 9.20 9.65
CA VAL A 19 -11.75 9.87 9.21
C VAL A 19 -11.91 10.45 7.81
N CYS A 20 -12.49 9.69 6.88
CA CYS A 20 -12.73 10.17 5.53
C CYS A 20 -13.70 11.36 5.51
N HIS A 21 -14.78 11.31 6.31
CA HIS A 21 -15.75 12.39 6.42
C HIS A 21 -15.12 13.66 7.00
N ALA A 22 -14.34 13.56 8.08
CA ALA A 22 -13.69 14.72 8.68
C ALA A 22 -12.71 15.41 7.71
N LEU A 23 -11.97 14.64 6.91
CA LEU A 23 -11.10 15.21 5.87
C LEU A 23 -11.93 15.89 4.78
N HIS A 24 -13.00 15.24 4.31
CA HIS A 24 -13.87 15.78 3.28
C HIS A 24 -14.58 17.07 3.72
N ASP A 25 -15.11 17.11 4.95
CA ASP A 25 -15.76 18.28 5.53
C ASP A 25 -14.77 19.44 5.74
N GLY A 26 -13.48 19.11 5.94
CA GLY A 26 -12.36 20.05 5.95
C GLY A 26 -11.96 20.57 4.56
N GLY A 27 -12.58 20.07 3.49
CA GLY A 27 -12.31 20.46 2.09
C GLY A 27 -11.18 19.67 1.43
N TYR A 28 -10.76 18.55 2.01
CA TYR A 28 -9.68 17.72 1.51
C TYR A 28 -10.17 16.45 0.83
N GLN A 29 -9.38 15.93 -0.08
CA GLN A 29 -9.59 14.61 -0.65
C GLN A 29 -9.25 13.53 0.36
N SER A 30 -9.96 12.39 0.32
CA SER A 30 -9.64 11.23 1.13
C SER A 30 -9.92 9.93 0.38
N TYR A 31 -8.94 9.05 0.37
CA TYR A 31 -9.03 7.74 -0.28
C TYR A 31 -8.50 6.66 0.65
N VAL A 32 -9.27 5.59 0.81
CA VAL A 32 -8.76 4.37 1.43
C VAL A 32 -7.81 3.68 0.46
N VAL A 33 -6.61 3.31 0.90
CA VAL A 33 -5.53 2.81 0.05
C VAL A 33 -4.83 1.59 0.65
N GLY A 34 -3.91 1.00 -0.08
CA GLY A 34 -2.96 0.02 0.45
C GLY A 34 -3.53 -1.37 0.67
N GLY A 35 -2.96 -2.06 1.67
CA GLY A 35 -3.22 -3.46 1.92
C GLY A 35 -4.65 -3.78 2.32
N ALA A 36 -5.29 -2.93 3.11
CA ALA A 36 -6.67 -3.12 3.55
C ALA A 36 -7.65 -3.12 2.36
N LEU A 37 -7.48 -2.20 1.41
CA LEU A 37 -8.30 -2.16 0.20
C LEU A 37 -8.14 -3.43 -0.64
N ARG A 38 -6.90 -3.89 -0.86
CA ARG A 38 -6.62 -5.16 -1.54
C ARG A 38 -7.31 -6.34 -0.84
N ASP A 39 -7.22 -6.41 0.49
CA ASP A 39 -7.77 -7.53 1.26
C ASP A 39 -9.30 -7.56 1.18
N ILE A 40 -9.96 -6.38 1.23
CA ILE A 40 -11.41 -6.27 1.01
C ILE A 40 -11.79 -6.79 -0.39
N LEU A 41 -11.04 -6.41 -1.42
CA LEU A 41 -11.29 -6.85 -2.80
C LEU A 41 -11.10 -8.36 -2.99
N LEU A 42 -10.23 -8.97 -2.18
CA LEU A 42 -10.03 -10.42 -2.12
C LEU A 42 -11.04 -11.14 -1.19
N ASN A 43 -12.02 -10.42 -0.62
CA ASN A 43 -12.92 -10.91 0.41
C ASN A 43 -12.16 -11.53 1.60
N GLN A 44 -11.06 -10.90 2.01
CA GLN A 44 -10.28 -11.25 3.19
C GLN A 44 -10.50 -10.23 4.31
N PRO A 45 -10.31 -10.61 5.58
CA PRO A 45 -10.36 -9.66 6.68
C PRO A 45 -9.29 -8.56 6.50
N ALA A 46 -9.72 -7.32 6.40
CA ALA A 46 -8.84 -6.16 6.31
C ALA A 46 -8.46 -5.68 7.71
N LYS A 47 -7.21 -5.25 7.85
CA LYS A 47 -6.64 -4.64 9.06
C LYS A 47 -5.78 -3.46 8.62
N ASP A 48 -5.37 -2.63 9.58
CA ASP A 48 -4.42 -1.54 9.36
C ASP A 48 -4.82 -0.65 8.17
N PHE A 49 -5.89 0.12 8.36
CA PHE A 49 -6.41 0.99 7.31
C PHE A 49 -5.55 2.24 7.13
N ASP A 50 -5.19 2.48 5.88
CA ASP A 50 -4.47 3.67 5.42
C ASP A 50 -5.41 4.57 4.63
N VAL A 51 -5.36 5.88 4.90
CA VAL A 51 -6.05 6.91 4.14
C VAL A 51 -5.02 7.84 3.52
N ALA A 52 -5.10 8.03 2.21
CA ALA A 52 -4.31 9.02 1.48
C ALA A 52 -5.12 10.30 1.28
N THR A 53 -4.49 11.48 1.45
CA THR A 53 -5.14 12.79 1.38
C THR A 53 -4.22 13.84 0.77
N ASP A 54 -4.78 14.93 0.27
CA ASP A 54 -4.04 16.14 -0.09
C ASP A 54 -3.85 17.11 1.08
N ALA A 55 -4.48 16.86 2.25
CA ALA A 55 -4.22 17.61 3.46
C ALA A 55 -2.77 17.45 3.92
N LEU A 56 -2.11 18.55 4.28
CA LEU A 56 -0.76 18.53 4.86
C LEU A 56 -0.80 17.96 6.30
N PRO A 57 0.31 17.44 6.84
CA PRO A 57 0.33 16.85 8.17
C PRO A 57 -0.18 17.78 9.27
N ASP A 58 0.15 19.06 9.23
CA ASP A 58 -0.34 20.08 10.20
C ASP A 58 -1.84 20.33 10.08
N GLU A 59 -2.40 20.16 8.89
CA GLU A 59 -3.83 20.28 8.65
C GLU A 59 -4.57 19.05 9.18
N VAL A 60 -4.02 17.86 8.98
CA VAL A 60 -4.54 16.63 9.60
C VAL A 60 -4.53 16.73 11.12
N GLU A 61 -3.43 17.19 11.73
CA GLU A 61 -3.38 17.37 13.20
C GLU A 61 -4.43 18.36 13.73
N ARG A 62 -4.75 19.41 12.95
CA ARG A 62 -5.79 20.39 13.32
C ARG A 62 -7.22 19.85 13.22
N LEU A 63 -7.46 18.95 12.28
CA LEU A 63 -8.80 18.37 12.06
C LEU A 63 -9.17 17.34 13.12
N PHE A 64 -8.19 16.63 13.67
CA PHE A 64 -8.47 15.52 14.57
C PHE A 64 -8.01 15.77 15.99
N ARG A 65 -8.93 15.59 16.95
CA ARG A 65 -8.65 15.76 18.38
C ARG A 65 -7.56 14.80 18.91
N ARG A 66 -7.45 13.61 18.31
CA ARG A 66 -6.47 12.58 18.67
C ARG A 66 -5.65 12.22 17.44
N ALA A 67 -4.63 13.01 17.18
CA ALA A 67 -3.65 12.79 16.13
C ALA A 67 -2.27 12.58 16.75
N VAL A 68 -1.56 11.55 16.31
CA VAL A 68 -0.21 11.22 16.79
C VAL A 68 0.76 11.33 15.62
N PRO A 69 1.80 12.17 15.69
CA PRO A 69 2.72 12.41 14.57
C PRO A 69 3.77 11.29 14.42
N THR A 70 3.32 10.04 14.28
CA THR A 70 4.16 8.84 14.22
C THR A 70 5.14 8.83 13.06
N GLY A 71 4.77 9.47 11.93
CA GLY A 71 5.58 9.55 10.72
C GLY A 71 5.53 10.93 10.06
N LYS A 72 5.34 12.02 10.82
CA LYS A 72 5.14 13.38 10.31
C LYS A 72 6.22 13.84 9.35
N ALA A 73 7.49 13.50 9.61
CA ALA A 73 8.60 13.82 8.73
C ALA A 73 8.44 13.21 7.31
N PHE A 74 7.63 12.17 7.19
CA PHE A 74 7.32 11.50 5.92
C PHE A 74 5.86 11.67 5.50
N GLY A 75 5.15 12.63 6.11
CA GLY A 75 3.78 12.98 5.74
C GLY A 75 2.70 12.08 6.35
N THR A 76 3.01 11.22 7.33
CA THR A 76 2.03 10.30 7.94
C THR A 76 1.68 10.74 9.37
N ILE A 77 0.39 10.81 9.65
CA ILE A 77 -0.19 11.06 10.98
C ILE A 77 -1.09 9.88 11.33
N THR A 78 -0.94 9.31 12.51
CA THR A 78 -1.89 8.31 13.02
C THR A 78 -3.04 9.00 13.74
N VAL A 79 -4.23 8.88 13.18
CA VAL A 79 -5.47 9.38 13.76
C VAL A 79 -6.14 8.27 14.56
N ILE A 80 -6.55 8.56 15.78
CA ILE A 80 -7.32 7.62 16.61
C ILE A 80 -8.81 7.95 16.48
N SER A 81 -9.54 7.14 15.73
CA SER A 81 -10.98 7.25 15.52
C SER A 81 -11.68 6.07 16.18
N GLN A 82 -12.69 6.33 17.03
CA GLN A 82 -13.42 5.30 17.79
C GLN A 82 -12.51 4.32 18.56
N GLY A 83 -11.33 4.79 19.02
CA GLY A 83 -10.33 3.96 19.72
C GLY A 83 -9.46 3.11 18.80
N GLN A 84 -9.63 3.19 17.48
CA GLN A 84 -8.85 2.46 16.46
C GLN A 84 -7.88 3.40 15.73
N PRO A 85 -6.63 2.97 15.45
CA PRO A 85 -5.69 3.75 14.67
C PRO A 85 -6.02 3.70 13.18
N VAL A 86 -5.92 4.84 12.50
CA VAL A 86 -5.95 4.98 11.04
C VAL A 86 -4.74 5.80 10.63
N GLU A 87 -3.92 5.29 9.74
CA GLU A 87 -2.80 6.05 9.19
C GLU A 87 -3.29 6.99 8.08
N VAL A 88 -3.10 8.28 8.28
CA VAL A 88 -3.45 9.32 7.30
C VAL A 88 -2.15 9.85 6.70
N THR A 89 -1.96 9.65 5.40
CA THR A 89 -0.73 10.03 4.70
C THR A 89 -1.04 11.08 3.64
N THR A 90 -0.34 12.21 3.71
CA THR A 90 -0.36 13.25 2.68
C THR A 90 0.22 12.71 1.37
N TYR A 91 -0.41 13.00 0.23
CA TYR A 91 0.14 12.65 -1.09
C TYR A 91 1.56 13.18 -1.22
N ARG A 92 2.46 12.33 -1.67
CA ARG A 92 3.86 12.69 -1.77
C ARG A 92 4.57 12.03 -2.93
N LEU A 93 5.58 12.71 -3.42
CA LEU A 93 6.67 12.14 -4.20
C LEU A 93 7.82 11.85 -3.25
N GLU A 94 8.51 10.78 -3.50
CA GLU A 94 9.67 10.38 -2.70
C GLU A 94 10.95 10.72 -3.47
N GLY A 95 11.90 11.34 -2.76
CA GLY A 95 13.21 11.66 -3.30
C GLY A 95 14.12 10.44 -3.41
N ARG A 96 15.43 10.68 -3.39
CA ARG A 96 16.42 9.58 -3.40
C ARG A 96 16.33 8.77 -2.11
N TYR A 97 16.80 7.55 -2.17
CA TYR A 97 16.88 6.61 -1.05
C TYR A 97 18.35 6.28 -0.80
N SER A 98 19.01 6.99 0.12
CA SER A 98 20.41 6.73 0.45
C SER A 98 20.57 5.51 1.35
N ASP A 99 19.56 5.20 2.18
CA ASP A 99 19.58 4.06 3.12
C ASP A 99 18.80 2.83 2.61
N MET A 100 18.34 2.84 1.35
CA MET A 100 17.51 1.78 0.74
C MET A 100 16.27 1.41 1.57
N ARG A 101 15.72 2.37 2.32
CA ARG A 101 14.55 2.14 3.18
C ARG A 101 13.60 3.33 3.19
N ARG A 102 14.14 4.51 3.43
CA ARG A 102 13.37 5.74 3.56
C ARG A 102 13.84 6.75 2.54
N PRO A 103 12.94 7.51 1.95
CA PRO A 103 13.37 8.61 1.11
C PRO A 103 14.12 9.65 1.94
N ASP A 104 15.20 10.18 1.42
CA ASP A 104 15.98 11.26 2.06
C ASP A 104 15.14 12.53 2.24
N SER A 105 14.17 12.72 1.37
CA SER A 105 13.21 13.81 1.42
C SER A 105 11.89 13.41 0.78
N VAL A 106 10.82 14.04 1.21
CA VAL A 106 9.51 13.94 0.60
C VAL A 106 9.09 15.32 0.10
N VAL A 107 8.45 15.34 -1.05
CA VAL A 107 7.81 16.53 -1.59
C VAL A 107 6.32 16.25 -1.66
N TYR A 108 5.53 17.07 -0.98
CA TYR A 108 4.08 16.90 -1.01
C TYR A 108 3.54 17.20 -2.40
N SER A 109 2.62 16.36 -2.84
CA SER A 109 1.98 16.44 -4.15
C SER A 109 0.48 16.67 -4.00
N GLY A 110 -0.14 17.36 -4.95
CA GLY A 110 -1.60 17.43 -5.05
C GLY A 110 -2.23 16.26 -5.83
N SER A 111 -1.42 15.26 -6.22
CA SER A 111 -1.83 14.20 -7.14
C SER A 111 -1.88 12.82 -6.48
N LEU A 112 -3.09 12.25 -6.35
CA LEU A 112 -3.26 10.86 -5.94
C LEU A 112 -2.47 9.89 -6.82
N LYS A 113 -2.44 10.11 -8.15
CA LYS A 113 -1.71 9.25 -9.08
C LYS A 113 -0.21 9.21 -8.77
N GLU A 114 0.37 10.34 -8.41
CA GLU A 114 1.78 10.42 -8.02
C GLU A 114 2.04 9.67 -6.71
N ASP A 115 1.18 9.81 -5.70
CA ASP A 115 1.29 9.03 -4.46
C ASP A 115 1.19 7.52 -4.71
N LEU A 116 0.27 7.09 -5.58
CA LEU A 116 0.14 5.68 -5.92
C LEU A 116 1.32 5.15 -6.75
N SER A 117 1.98 6.02 -7.55
CA SER A 117 3.09 5.62 -8.42
C SER A 117 4.36 5.19 -7.66
N ARG A 118 4.55 5.67 -6.42
CA ARG A 118 5.71 5.32 -5.57
C ARG A 118 5.53 4.00 -4.82
N ARG A 119 4.35 3.40 -4.85
CA ARG A 119 4.05 2.15 -4.14
C ARG A 119 4.79 0.96 -4.75
N ASP A 120 4.86 -0.12 -3.99
CA ASP A 120 5.61 -1.31 -4.37
C ASP A 120 4.99 -2.08 -5.55
N PHE A 121 3.71 -2.49 -5.41
CA PHE A 121 3.03 -3.35 -6.38
C PHE A 121 1.69 -2.76 -6.82
N THR A 122 1.29 -3.08 -8.05
CA THR A 122 0.03 -2.60 -8.65
C THR A 122 -1.18 -2.94 -7.79
N ILE A 123 -1.21 -4.13 -7.19
CA ILE A 123 -2.29 -4.60 -6.30
C ILE A 123 -2.41 -3.81 -4.99
N ASN A 124 -1.39 -3.03 -4.61
CA ASN A 124 -1.38 -2.13 -3.47
C ASN A 124 -1.50 -0.66 -3.89
N ALA A 125 -1.48 -0.37 -5.19
CA ALA A 125 -1.58 0.96 -5.77
C ALA A 125 -3.01 1.28 -6.23
N LEU A 126 -3.98 0.86 -5.43
CA LEU A 126 -5.40 1.11 -5.59
C LEU A 126 -5.86 2.14 -4.55
N ALA A 127 -6.84 2.96 -4.90
CA ALA A 127 -7.46 3.91 -4.00
C ALA A 127 -8.98 3.88 -4.14
N TYR A 128 -9.71 3.90 -3.02
CA TYR A 128 -11.17 3.89 -3.00
C TYR A 128 -11.71 5.15 -2.34
N SER A 129 -12.58 5.87 -3.06
CA SER A 129 -13.33 7.00 -2.50
C SER A 129 -14.66 6.52 -1.93
N PRO A 130 -14.91 6.65 -0.61
CA PRO A 130 -16.21 6.31 -0.04
C PRO A 130 -17.34 7.25 -0.52
N PHE A 131 -17.00 8.45 -0.96
CA PHE A 131 -17.97 9.45 -1.46
C PHE A 131 -18.41 9.15 -2.89
N GLU A 132 -17.47 8.79 -3.76
CA GLU A 132 -17.75 8.45 -5.15
C GLU A 132 -18.22 6.99 -5.31
N GLY A 133 -17.91 6.12 -4.32
CA GLY A 133 -18.17 4.69 -4.38
C GLY A 133 -17.36 3.98 -5.47
N ARG A 134 -16.20 4.52 -5.84
CA ARG A 134 -15.39 4.04 -6.97
C ARG A 134 -13.94 3.81 -6.58
N ILE A 135 -13.32 2.84 -7.25
CA ILE A 135 -11.88 2.57 -7.15
C ILE A 135 -11.16 3.37 -8.24
N ARG A 136 -10.08 4.04 -7.84
CA ARG A 136 -9.10 4.66 -8.73
C ARG A 136 -7.97 3.68 -8.94
N ASP A 137 -7.83 3.19 -10.15
CA ASP A 137 -6.78 2.25 -10.58
C ASP A 137 -6.01 2.84 -11.77
N TYR A 138 -4.84 3.37 -11.52
CA TYR A 138 -3.97 3.97 -12.55
C TYR A 138 -2.95 2.98 -13.13
N PHE A 139 -2.77 1.82 -12.50
CA PHE A 139 -1.68 0.89 -12.79
C PHE A 139 -2.16 -0.54 -13.08
N ASN A 140 -3.47 -0.71 -13.36
CA ASN A 140 -4.10 -2.01 -13.65
C ASN A 140 -4.00 -3.02 -12.48
N GLY A 141 -4.03 -2.50 -11.24
CA GLY A 141 -3.96 -3.33 -10.03
C GLY A 141 -5.15 -4.26 -9.86
N ILE A 142 -6.36 -3.83 -10.26
CA ILE A 142 -7.57 -4.68 -10.26
C ILE A 142 -7.41 -5.85 -11.22
N GLY A 143 -6.91 -5.58 -12.43
CA GLY A 143 -6.63 -6.63 -13.41
C GLY A 143 -5.58 -7.62 -12.92
N ASP A 144 -4.51 -7.16 -12.29
CA ASP A 144 -3.47 -8.00 -11.72
C ASP A 144 -3.99 -8.80 -10.51
N LEU A 145 -4.80 -8.18 -9.66
CA LEU A 145 -5.43 -8.85 -8.51
C LEU A 145 -6.38 -9.98 -8.97
N GLY A 146 -7.19 -9.71 -10.01
CA GLY A 146 -8.10 -10.71 -10.59
C GLY A 146 -7.38 -11.87 -11.29
N ARG A 147 -6.15 -11.66 -11.77
CA ARG A 147 -5.30 -12.69 -12.38
C ARG A 147 -4.34 -13.37 -11.39
N GLY A 148 -4.22 -12.87 -10.16
CA GLY A 148 -3.25 -13.36 -9.19
C GLY A 148 -1.81 -13.02 -9.58
N ILE A 149 -1.56 -11.80 -10.06
CA ILE A 149 -0.24 -11.34 -10.51
C ILE A 149 0.36 -10.33 -9.53
N ILE A 150 1.59 -10.55 -9.11
CA ILE A 150 2.41 -9.60 -8.38
C ILE A 150 3.31 -8.87 -9.37
N ARG A 151 3.00 -7.61 -9.62
CA ARG A 151 3.72 -6.72 -10.55
C ARG A 151 4.12 -5.45 -9.82
N THR A 152 5.34 -4.97 -10.02
CA THR A 152 5.77 -3.67 -9.50
C THR A 152 5.04 -2.51 -10.20
N VAL A 153 4.88 -1.40 -9.48
CA VAL A 153 4.45 -0.16 -10.11
C VAL A 153 5.64 0.46 -10.85
N GLY A 154 5.54 0.59 -12.18
CA GLY A 154 6.62 1.12 -13.00
C GLY A 154 7.78 0.14 -13.18
N ASP A 155 9.01 0.66 -13.29
CA ASP A 155 10.22 -0.14 -13.51
C ASP A 155 10.64 -0.93 -12.28
N PRO A 156 10.73 -2.28 -12.35
CA PRO A 156 11.07 -3.10 -11.20
C PRO A 156 12.46 -2.80 -10.64
N GLY A 157 13.44 -2.60 -11.50
CA GLY A 157 14.80 -2.31 -11.09
C GLY A 157 14.91 -1.00 -10.29
N ALA A 158 14.17 0.04 -10.71
CA ALA A 158 14.08 1.28 -9.96
C ALA A 158 13.46 1.04 -8.57
N ARG A 159 12.34 0.31 -8.51
CA ARG A 159 11.65 -0.01 -7.24
C ARG A 159 12.52 -0.81 -6.27
N PHE A 160 13.34 -1.74 -6.77
CA PHE A 160 14.24 -2.56 -5.93
C PHE A 160 15.47 -1.78 -5.46
N ARG A 161 15.95 -0.80 -6.24
CA ARG A 161 17.02 0.12 -5.79
C ARG A 161 16.56 1.10 -4.72
N GLU A 162 15.28 1.47 -4.69
CA GLU A 162 14.70 2.30 -3.62
C GLU A 162 14.60 1.53 -2.29
N ASP A 163 14.02 0.34 -2.31
CA ASP A 163 13.94 -0.56 -1.14
C ASP A 163 14.04 -2.02 -1.60
N ALA A 164 15.20 -2.62 -1.39
CA ALA A 164 15.47 -3.99 -1.79
C ALA A 164 14.56 -5.02 -1.06
N LEU A 165 13.98 -4.65 0.09
CA LEU A 165 13.02 -5.51 0.78
C LEU A 165 11.78 -5.80 -0.07
N ARG A 166 11.47 -4.94 -1.05
CA ARG A 166 10.34 -5.17 -1.98
C ARG A 166 10.48 -6.50 -2.73
N MET A 167 11.70 -7.00 -2.97
CA MET A 167 11.93 -8.32 -3.56
C MET A 167 11.36 -9.44 -2.67
N LEU A 168 11.67 -9.43 -1.38
CA LEU A 168 11.10 -10.40 -0.43
C LEU A 168 9.60 -10.20 -0.22
N ARG A 169 9.12 -8.95 -0.27
CA ARG A 169 7.67 -8.66 -0.24
C ARG A 169 6.94 -9.25 -1.44
N ALA A 170 7.54 -9.24 -2.65
CA ALA A 170 6.96 -9.91 -3.83
C ALA A 170 6.76 -11.41 -3.57
N VAL A 171 7.80 -12.09 -3.08
CA VAL A 171 7.73 -13.51 -2.72
C VAL A 171 6.68 -13.75 -1.64
N ARG A 172 6.65 -12.92 -0.60
CA ARG A 172 5.65 -13.03 0.45
C ARG A 172 4.22 -12.86 -0.08
N PHE A 173 3.96 -11.86 -0.91
CA PHE A 173 2.62 -11.67 -1.45
C PHE A 173 2.19 -12.84 -2.32
N ALA A 174 3.07 -13.40 -3.14
CA ALA A 174 2.78 -14.60 -3.90
C ALA A 174 2.42 -15.79 -2.99
N ALA A 175 3.15 -15.96 -1.88
CA ALA A 175 2.91 -17.05 -0.91
C ALA A 175 1.64 -16.84 -0.07
N VAL A 176 1.37 -15.59 0.40
CA VAL A 176 0.33 -15.30 1.40
C VAL A 176 -1.04 -15.04 0.76
N LEU A 177 -1.09 -14.32 -0.38
CA LEU A 177 -2.35 -13.95 -1.02
C LEU A 177 -2.95 -15.10 -1.84
N GLY A 178 -2.12 -16.02 -2.31
CA GLY A 178 -2.54 -17.15 -3.12
C GLY A 178 -3.45 -18.12 -2.37
N ARG A 179 -4.44 -18.66 -3.06
CA ARG A 179 -5.26 -19.81 -2.63
C ARG A 179 -5.09 -20.92 -3.67
N ARG A 180 -5.39 -22.18 -3.30
CA ARG A 180 -5.24 -23.32 -4.22
C ARG A 180 -6.02 -23.10 -5.53
N GLU A 181 -7.21 -22.52 -5.42
CA GLU A 181 -8.06 -22.23 -6.60
C GLU A 181 -7.69 -20.92 -7.32
N HIS A 182 -6.92 -20.06 -6.67
CA HIS A 182 -6.49 -18.77 -7.21
C HIS A 182 -5.09 -18.46 -6.73
N PRO A 183 -4.06 -19.12 -7.31
CA PRO A 183 -2.67 -18.89 -6.94
C PRO A 183 -2.21 -17.50 -7.41
N PHE A 184 -1.29 -16.91 -6.65
CA PHE A 184 -0.59 -15.71 -7.06
C PHE A 184 0.81 -16.06 -7.56
N SER A 185 1.23 -15.41 -8.65
CA SER A 185 2.57 -15.54 -9.22
C SER A 185 3.21 -14.18 -9.40
N ILE A 186 4.54 -14.14 -9.40
CA ILE A 186 5.28 -12.92 -9.72
C ILE A 186 5.35 -12.80 -11.23
N GLU A 187 5.06 -11.60 -11.77
CA GLU A 187 5.20 -11.31 -13.19
C GLU A 187 6.63 -11.56 -13.66
N GLU A 188 6.79 -12.04 -14.89
CA GLU A 188 8.08 -12.44 -15.45
C GLU A 188 9.13 -11.32 -15.40
N ILE A 189 8.79 -10.09 -15.81
CA ILE A 189 9.72 -8.95 -15.80
C ILE A 189 10.12 -8.60 -14.36
N THR A 190 9.16 -8.59 -13.43
CA THR A 190 9.39 -8.38 -12.01
C THR A 190 10.29 -9.49 -11.44
N CYS A 191 10.05 -10.75 -11.80
CA CYS A 191 10.83 -11.90 -11.36
C CYS A 191 12.28 -11.84 -11.87
N ASN A 192 12.49 -11.55 -13.15
CA ASN A 192 13.81 -11.39 -13.72
C ASN A 192 14.60 -10.27 -13.03
N SER A 193 13.94 -9.16 -12.76
CA SER A 193 14.56 -8.05 -12.02
C SER A 193 14.92 -8.41 -10.57
N ILE A 194 14.18 -9.32 -9.91
CA ILE A 194 14.59 -9.86 -8.60
C ILE A 194 15.92 -10.61 -8.72
N PHE A 195 16.08 -11.46 -9.75
CA PHE A 195 17.33 -12.19 -9.98
C PHE A 195 18.51 -11.25 -10.30
N GLU A 196 18.27 -10.18 -11.02
CA GLU A 196 19.30 -9.18 -11.35
C GLU A 196 19.76 -8.37 -10.13
N HIS A 197 18.84 -8.06 -9.22
CA HIS A 197 19.07 -7.14 -8.11
C HIS A 197 19.20 -7.81 -6.73
N HIS A 198 19.16 -9.14 -6.64
CA HIS A 198 19.14 -9.90 -5.36
C HIS A 198 20.27 -9.53 -4.41
N GLN A 199 21.44 -9.15 -4.93
CA GLN A 199 22.59 -8.75 -4.11
C GLN A 199 22.30 -7.52 -3.25
N LEU A 200 21.35 -6.67 -3.63
CA LEU A 200 20.94 -5.50 -2.83
C LEU A 200 20.33 -5.89 -1.48
N LEU A 201 19.87 -7.14 -1.32
CA LEU A 201 19.35 -7.65 -0.04
C LEU A 201 20.41 -7.64 1.06
N SER A 202 21.71 -7.68 0.73
CA SER A 202 22.80 -7.57 1.71
C SER A 202 22.81 -6.22 2.44
N ASN A 203 22.17 -5.19 1.90
CA ASN A 203 22.07 -3.87 2.50
C ASN A 203 20.86 -3.73 3.44
N ILE A 204 20.00 -4.75 3.52
CA ILE A 204 18.80 -4.73 4.36
C ILE A 204 19.12 -5.34 5.73
N SER A 205 18.59 -4.73 6.79
CA SER A 205 18.81 -5.27 8.13
C SER A 205 18.20 -6.67 8.30
N VAL A 206 18.88 -7.51 9.06
CA VAL A 206 18.48 -8.90 9.30
C VAL A 206 17.08 -9.00 9.91
N GLU A 207 16.70 -8.04 10.74
CA GLU A 207 15.38 -7.98 11.37
C GLU A 207 14.27 -7.84 10.32
N ARG A 208 14.45 -6.93 9.35
CA ARG A 208 13.48 -6.73 8.27
C ARG A 208 13.36 -7.97 7.38
N ILE A 209 14.50 -8.59 7.03
CA ILE A 209 14.51 -9.83 6.26
C ILE A 209 13.79 -10.93 7.03
N ARG A 210 14.10 -11.10 8.32
CA ARG A 210 13.48 -12.11 9.19
C ARG A 210 11.97 -11.94 9.28
N GLU A 211 11.46 -10.72 9.39
CA GLU A 211 10.02 -10.47 9.42
C GLU A 211 9.31 -10.94 8.14
N GLU A 212 9.85 -10.64 6.97
CA GLU A 212 9.29 -11.10 5.69
C GLU A 212 9.39 -12.63 5.55
N VAL A 213 10.55 -13.22 5.87
CA VAL A 213 10.75 -14.68 5.80
C VAL A 213 9.82 -15.41 6.76
N ASN A 214 9.66 -14.93 8.00
CA ASN A 214 8.73 -15.53 8.95
C ASN A 214 7.30 -15.51 8.42
N ARG A 215 6.86 -14.41 7.80
CA ARG A 215 5.52 -14.33 7.19
C ARG A 215 5.36 -15.29 6.01
N ILE A 216 6.42 -15.54 5.23
CA ILE A 216 6.43 -16.53 4.15
C ILE A 216 6.29 -17.95 4.73
N LEU A 217 7.12 -18.29 5.72
CA LEU A 217 7.13 -19.62 6.33
C LEU A 217 5.83 -19.96 7.10
N LEU A 218 5.21 -18.94 7.73
CA LEU A 218 3.95 -19.08 8.44
C LEU A 218 2.72 -19.05 7.52
N ALA A 219 2.91 -18.71 6.23
CA ALA A 219 1.83 -18.83 5.26
C ALA A 219 1.47 -20.32 5.13
N SER A 220 0.36 -20.74 5.74
CA SER A 220 -0.14 -22.13 5.74
C SER A 220 -0.45 -22.68 4.33
N ARG A 221 0.02 -22.01 3.30
CA ARG A 221 -0.36 -22.17 1.89
C ARG A 221 0.81 -21.98 0.93
N ALA A 222 2.06 -21.96 1.43
CA ALA A 222 3.18 -22.08 0.52
C ALA A 222 2.96 -23.34 -0.32
N PRO A 223 2.72 -23.24 -1.64
CA PRO A 223 2.68 -24.43 -2.47
C PRO A 223 4.10 -24.97 -2.50
N PHE A 224 4.33 -26.12 -1.93
CA PHE A 224 5.48 -26.96 -2.20
C PHE A 224 5.17 -27.79 -3.44
#